data_48a0e25b72ce58072dc37e38d0e9dd5a
#
_entry.id   48a0e25b72ce58072dc37e38d0e9dd5a
#
_cell.length_a   1.000
_cell.length_b   1.000
_cell.length_c   1.000
_cell.angle_alpha   90.00
_cell.angle_beta   90.00
_cell.angle_gamma   90.00
#
_symmetry.space_group_name_H-M   'P 1'
#
loop_
_entity.id
_entity.type
_entity.pdbx_description
1 polymer ?
#
loop_
_entity_poly.entity_id
_entity_poly.type
_entity_poly.pdbx_seq_one_letter_code
_entity_poly.pdbx_strand_id
1 'polypeptide(L)'
;MKKPGLIFIILLFACRSKAQQGDCILQPPQFTIHFGTGNVTDPNTSDLSNYRRVSHSCPGDGYYSFASYTSACFNDDWHTLSEDHTPGDVNGNMLLVNTSPRGGVFLSTNVIGLKSNTKYELAFWVINLCKPTKKCPFLLLPDLSIQLQTPEGNIVANIVTGELPRVDQPQWTQHRVFITTPASSSTLRLVMVNNVPSGCGNDFALDDITFRECVKPTPPVTTAPKTNPTKKQPNISKPATKKVENPQQKKITEAQVIKPKIDTASKTISVIKQSEKIFPPAPLVLKMRENALARKIETEAGEIKMEIYDNGQIDGDTVSIYHNNTLIRSHIRLSQKPISITISIDPAQSHHEVIMVAENLGSIPPNTSIMIITTASNRYEVFISSTEQKNAKVVFDLKK
;
A
#
# COMPACT_ATOMS: atom_id res chain seq x y z
N MET A 1 14.36 1.51 71.02
CA MET A 1 14.23 2.56 69.99
C MET A 1 13.86 1.91 68.68
N LYS A 2 12.62 1.99 68.26
CA LYS A 2 12.11 1.40 67.01
C LYS A 2 12.18 2.50 65.93
N LYS A 3 12.87 2.22 64.78
CA LYS A 3 12.93 3.10 63.63
C LYS A 3 11.65 2.90 62.80
N PRO A 4 10.99 3.95 62.29
CA PRO A 4 9.86 3.80 61.37
C PRO A 4 10.39 3.54 59.96
N GLY A 5 9.85 2.48 59.34
CA GLY A 5 10.12 2.16 57.92
C GLY A 5 9.29 3.08 57.03
N LEU A 6 9.98 3.76 56.12
CA LEU A 6 9.39 4.61 55.07
C LEU A 6 8.87 3.73 53.95
N ILE A 7 7.55 3.63 53.81
CA ILE A 7 6.91 2.94 52.65
C ILE A 7 6.90 3.91 51.47
N PHE A 8 7.71 3.62 50.43
CA PHE A 8 7.70 4.33 49.18
C PHE A 8 6.57 3.76 48.31
N ILE A 9 5.46 4.50 48.19
CA ILE A 9 4.40 4.18 47.26
C ILE A 9 4.83 4.68 45.86
N ILE A 10 5.26 3.73 45.00
CA ILE A 10 5.52 4.00 43.57
C ILE A 10 4.16 4.12 42.87
N LEU A 11 3.73 5.35 42.60
CA LEU A 11 2.63 5.62 41.68
C LEU A 11 3.09 5.31 40.25
N LEU A 12 2.68 4.15 39.74
CA LEU A 12 2.77 3.81 38.33
C LEU A 12 1.78 4.69 37.55
N PHE A 13 2.27 5.80 37.00
CA PHE A 13 1.59 6.53 35.95
C PHE A 13 1.56 5.65 34.71
N ALA A 14 0.46 4.95 34.49
CA ALA A 14 0.16 4.34 33.22
C ALA A 14 -0.10 5.48 32.19
N CYS A 15 0.95 5.91 31.48
CA CYS A 15 0.79 6.68 30.26
C CYS A 15 0.00 5.83 29.26
N ARG A 16 -1.33 6.00 29.22
CA ARG A 16 -2.13 5.55 28.10
C ARG A 16 -1.72 6.42 26.93
N SER A 17 -0.84 5.90 26.04
CA SER A 17 -0.66 6.42 24.71
C SER A 17 -2.04 6.41 24.05
N LYS A 18 -2.64 7.58 23.89
CA LYS A 18 -3.78 7.75 22.99
C LYS A 18 -3.21 7.51 21.59
N ALA A 19 -3.34 6.29 21.08
CA ALA A 19 -3.27 6.07 19.65
C ALA A 19 -4.19 7.12 19.03
N GLN A 20 -3.70 7.83 18.03
CA GLN A 20 -4.45 8.86 17.30
C GLN A 20 -5.62 8.15 16.60
N GLN A 21 -6.70 7.97 17.35
CA GLN A 21 -7.94 7.40 16.87
C GLN A 21 -8.49 8.45 15.91
N GLY A 22 -8.48 8.14 14.61
CA GLY A 22 -9.05 9.02 13.60
C GLY A 22 -10.44 9.47 14.06
N ASP A 23 -10.87 10.70 13.68
CA ASP A 23 -12.09 11.37 14.10
C ASP A 23 -13.40 10.62 13.75
N CYS A 24 -13.44 9.29 13.84
CA CYS A 24 -14.58 8.47 13.47
C CYS A 24 -14.72 7.19 14.31
N ILE A 25 -15.95 6.68 14.32
CA ILE A 25 -16.31 5.39 14.92
C ILE A 25 -16.33 4.34 13.79
N LEU A 26 -15.50 3.31 13.93
CA LEU A 26 -15.48 2.19 12.99
C LEU A 26 -16.70 1.30 13.21
N GLN A 27 -17.44 1.04 12.13
CA GLN A 27 -18.56 0.11 12.10
C GLN A 27 -18.07 -1.35 11.94
N PRO A 28 -18.92 -2.35 12.16
CA PRO A 28 -18.61 -3.73 11.79
C PRO A 28 -18.15 -3.82 10.33
N PRO A 29 -17.27 -4.79 9.97
CA PRO A 29 -16.79 -4.95 8.61
C PRO A 29 -17.94 -5.11 7.61
N GLN A 30 -17.91 -4.36 6.51
CA GLN A 30 -18.84 -4.50 5.39
C GLN A 30 -18.33 -5.48 4.34
N PHE A 31 -17.02 -5.69 4.31
CA PHE A 31 -16.37 -6.67 3.47
C PHE A 31 -15.21 -7.29 4.24
N THR A 32 -15.11 -8.61 4.20
CA THR A 32 -14.05 -9.38 4.86
C THR A 32 -13.55 -10.48 3.95
N ILE A 33 -12.24 -10.74 3.96
CA ILE A 33 -11.61 -11.95 3.43
C ILE A 33 -10.91 -12.62 4.60
N HIS A 34 -11.35 -13.81 4.95
CA HIS A 34 -10.79 -14.67 6.01
C HIS A 34 -10.26 -16.01 5.46
N PHE A 35 -10.07 -16.12 4.14
CA PHE A 35 -9.53 -17.25 3.39
C PHE A 35 -10.26 -18.59 3.55
N GLY A 36 -11.38 -18.63 4.26
CA GLY A 36 -12.23 -19.79 4.43
C GLY A 36 -11.94 -20.62 5.67
N THR A 37 -12.46 -21.84 5.71
CA THR A 37 -12.35 -22.74 6.87
C THR A 37 -12.15 -24.19 6.41
N GLY A 38 -11.09 -24.83 6.86
CA GLY A 38 -10.73 -26.18 6.45
C GLY A 38 -10.58 -26.29 4.92
N ASN A 39 -11.40 -27.13 4.28
CA ASN A 39 -11.36 -27.31 2.82
C ASN A 39 -12.20 -26.30 2.02
N VAL A 40 -12.96 -25.44 2.70
CA VAL A 40 -13.82 -24.44 2.08
C VAL A 40 -13.06 -23.13 1.93
N THR A 41 -12.78 -22.75 0.68
CA THR A 41 -12.11 -21.48 0.39
C THR A 41 -13.11 -20.33 0.42
N ASP A 42 -12.70 -19.17 0.90
CA ASP A 42 -13.48 -17.93 0.83
C ASP A 42 -13.78 -17.59 -0.65
N PRO A 43 -15.06 -17.40 -1.04
CA PRO A 43 -15.44 -17.06 -2.41
C PRO A 43 -14.93 -15.68 -2.85
N ASN A 44 -14.50 -14.82 -1.91
CA ASN A 44 -13.94 -13.50 -2.21
C ASN A 44 -12.48 -13.58 -2.68
N THR A 45 -11.85 -14.75 -2.72
CA THR A 45 -10.51 -14.93 -3.29
C THR A 45 -10.60 -15.27 -4.77
N SER A 46 -9.83 -14.58 -5.60
CA SER A 46 -9.68 -14.87 -7.03
C SER A 46 -8.33 -15.54 -7.32
N ASP A 47 -8.12 -15.97 -8.55
CA ASP A 47 -6.86 -16.59 -8.97
C ASP A 47 -5.69 -15.60 -8.80
N LEU A 48 -4.59 -16.14 -8.28
CA LEU A 48 -3.37 -15.40 -8.06
C LEU A 48 -2.45 -15.50 -9.30
N SER A 49 -2.10 -14.38 -9.91
CA SER A 49 -1.51 -14.37 -11.26
C SER A 49 -0.08 -14.92 -11.35
N ASN A 50 0.75 -14.75 -10.31
CA ASN A 50 2.17 -15.14 -10.34
C ASN A 50 2.50 -16.32 -9.43
N TYR A 51 1.53 -16.84 -8.72
CA TYR A 51 1.68 -17.91 -7.73
C TYR A 51 0.77 -19.08 -8.06
N ARG A 52 1.18 -20.29 -7.74
CA ARG A 52 0.39 -21.50 -7.95
C ARG A 52 -0.12 -22.03 -6.63
N ARG A 53 -1.40 -22.44 -6.60
CA ARG A 53 -2.01 -23.02 -5.41
C ARG A 53 -1.56 -24.47 -5.20
N VAL A 54 -1.29 -24.80 -3.93
CA VAL A 54 -1.10 -26.17 -3.44
C VAL A 54 -2.01 -26.42 -2.24
N SER A 55 -2.18 -27.69 -1.84
CA SER A 55 -3.09 -28.08 -0.75
C SER A 55 -2.41 -28.34 0.58
N HIS A 56 -1.08 -28.26 0.65
CA HIS A 56 -0.32 -28.53 1.89
C HIS A 56 0.14 -27.23 2.54
N SER A 57 0.44 -27.27 3.86
CA SER A 57 0.79 -26.11 4.69
C SER A 57 2.24 -25.63 4.57
N CYS A 58 3.04 -26.21 3.67
CA CYS A 58 4.41 -25.80 3.38
C CYS A 58 4.60 -25.57 1.87
N PRO A 59 3.95 -24.56 1.25
CA PRO A 59 4.12 -24.28 -0.16
C PRO A 59 5.59 -23.98 -0.49
N GLY A 60 6.12 -24.47 -1.62
CA GLY A 60 7.46 -24.13 -2.10
C GLY A 60 7.52 -22.78 -2.80
N ASP A 61 8.72 -22.33 -3.22
CA ASP A 61 8.95 -21.05 -3.89
C ASP A 61 7.99 -20.81 -5.07
N GLY A 62 7.28 -19.71 -5.07
CA GLY A 62 6.28 -19.35 -6.08
C GLY A 62 4.93 -20.04 -5.93
N TYR A 63 4.69 -20.68 -4.79
CA TYR A 63 3.41 -21.31 -4.47
C TYR A 63 2.75 -20.66 -3.27
N TYR A 64 1.44 -20.86 -3.16
CA TYR A 64 0.63 -20.47 -2.02
C TYR A 64 -0.33 -21.59 -1.61
N SER A 65 -0.80 -21.52 -0.37
CA SER A 65 -1.87 -22.39 0.13
C SER A 65 -2.78 -21.63 1.09
N PHE A 66 -4.01 -22.16 1.23
CA PHE A 66 -4.88 -21.81 2.35
C PHE A 66 -4.77 -22.94 3.36
N ALA A 67 -4.39 -22.60 4.59
CA ALA A 67 -4.18 -23.59 5.65
C ALA A 67 -4.49 -22.99 7.01
N SER A 68 -5.01 -23.82 7.92
CA SER A 68 -5.33 -23.41 9.29
C SER A 68 -4.13 -23.49 10.24
N TYR A 69 -3.00 -24.01 9.77
CA TYR A 69 -1.78 -24.14 10.58
C TYR A 69 -0.54 -24.20 9.68
N THR A 70 0.62 -23.98 10.27
CA THR A 70 1.92 -24.35 9.67
C THR A 70 2.60 -25.42 10.53
N SER A 71 3.38 -26.29 9.90
CA SER A 71 4.26 -27.24 10.58
C SER A 71 5.70 -26.74 10.60
N ALA A 72 6.65 -27.57 11.01
CA ALA A 72 8.09 -27.32 10.94
C ALA A 72 8.59 -27.34 9.48
N CYS A 73 8.06 -26.43 8.65
CA CYS A 73 8.37 -26.32 7.23
C CYS A 73 9.85 -25.97 7.03
N PHE A 74 10.45 -26.51 5.97
CA PHE A 74 11.82 -26.21 5.54
C PHE A 74 12.88 -26.45 6.63
N ASN A 75 12.82 -27.63 7.26
CA ASN A 75 13.71 -28.00 8.39
C ASN A 75 13.61 -27.02 9.56
N ASP A 76 12.39 -26.65 9.92
CA ASP A 76 12.06 -25.73 11.01
C ASP A 76 12.50 -24.27 10.79
N ASP A 77 12.72 -23.87 9.52
CA ASP A 77 13.04 -22.48 9.21
C ASP A 77 11.79 -21.56 9.28
N TRP A 78 10.57 -22.12 9.18
CA TRP A 78 9.32 -21.38 9.41
C TRP A 78 8.83 -21.51 10.86
N HIS A 79 8.11 -20.51 11.33
CA HIS A 79 7.32 -20.59 12.57
C HIS A 79 6.24 -21.65 12.44
N THR A 80 6.01 -22.40 13.51
CA THR A 80 4.84 -23.25 13.65
C THR A 80 3.70 -22.41 14.19
N LEU A 81 2.64 -22.25 13.41
CA LEU A 81 1.38 -21.61 13.78
C LEU A 81 0.34 -22.71 13.99
N SER A 82 -0.33 -22.70 15.14
CA SER A 82 -1.39 -23.68 15.46
C SER A 82 -2.77 -23.28 14.93
N GLU A 83 -2.95 -22.01 14.56
CA GLU A 83 -4.20 -21.39 14.12
C GLU A 83 -3.89 -20.17 13.25
N ASP A 84 -4.89 -19.68 12.53
CA ASP A 84 -4.85 -18.42 11.79
C ASP A 84 -4.92 -17.20 12.73
N HIS A 85 -5.26 -16.02 12.22
CA HIS A 85 -5.41 -14.83 13.06
C HIS A 85 -6.86 -14.56 13.47
N THR A 86 -7.87 -15.16 12.83
CA THR A 86 -9.28 -14.87 13.10
C THR A 86 -9.71 -15.40 14.49
N PRO A 87 -10.00 -14.54 15.48
CA PRO A 87 -10.31 -15.02 16.82
C PRO A 87 -11.61 -15.83 16.86
N GLY A 88 -11.51 -17.05 17.42
CA GLY A 88 -12.67 -17.85 17.79
C GLY A 88 -13.28 -18.70 16.66
N ASP A 89 -12.68 -18.75 15.48
CA ASP A 89 -13.04 -19.74 14.48
C ASP A 89 -12.30 -21.08 14.70
N VAL A 90 -12.84 -22.14 14.17
CA VAL A 90 -12.25 -23.48 14.27
C VAL A 90 -11.80 -23.91 12.89
N ASN A 91 -10.49 -24.19 12.73
CA ASN A 91 -9.87 -24.50 11.46
C ASN A 91 -9.98 -23.36 10.42
N GLY A 92 -10.01 -22.11 10.86
CA GLY A 92 -9.89 -20.94 9.99
C GLY A 92 -8.62 -20.98 9.18
N ASN A 93 -8.66 -20.49 7.95
CA ASN A 93 -7.53 -20.54 7.02
C ASN A 93 -6.88 -19.17 6.89
N MET A 94 -5.57 -19.11 6.99
CA MET A 94 -4.75 -18.01 6.52
C MET A 94 -4.21 -18.28 5.11
N LEU A 95 -3.83 -17.25 4.38
CA LEU A 95 -3.10 -17.36 3.12
C LEU A 95 -1.59 -17.48 3.41
N LEU A 96 -1.01 -18.65 3.12
CA LEU A 96 0.43 -18.88 3.20
C LEU A 96 1.06 -18.61 1.83
N VAL A 97 2.08 -17.77 1.77
CA VAL A 97 2.80 -17.42 0.54
C VAL A 97 4.29 -17.70 0.70
N ASN A 98 4.82 -18.62 -0.11
CA ASN A 98 6.25 -18.77 -0.29
C ASN A 98 6.65 -18.00 -1.55
N THR A 99 7.56 -17.05 -1.37
CA THR A 99 7.81 -15.98 -2.33
C THR A 99 8.28 -16.49 -3.68
N SER A 100 7.70 -15.94 -4.74
CA SER A 100 8.09 -16.23 -6.13
C SER A 100 9.46 -15.65 -6.46
N PRO A 101 10.29 -16.30 -7.30
CA PRO A 101 11.58 -15.78 -7.76
C PRO A 101 11.55 -14.37 -8.37
N ARG A 102 10.38 -13.88 -8.74
CA ARG A 102 10.19 -12.53 -9.33
C ARG A 102 9.36 -11.60 -8.45
N GLY A 103 8.94 -12.05 -7.27
CA GLY A 103 7.93 -11.33 -6.50
C GLY A 103 6.59 -11.27 -7.24
N GLY A 104 5.89 -10.14 -7.16
CA GLY A 104 4.69 -9.86 -7.95
C GLY A 104 3.37 -10.06 -7.23
N VAL A 105 2.27 -10.02 -7.98
CA VAL A 105 0.91 -10.10 -7.43
C VAL A 105 0.67 -11.48 -6.82
N PHE A 106 0.32 -11.51 -5.55
CA PHE A 106 -0.03 -12.74 -4.81
C PHE A 106 -1.51 -12.82 -4.43
N LEU A 107 -2.23 -11.69 -4.44
CA LEU A 107 -3.70 -11.66 -4.28
C LEU A 107 -4.30 -10.58 -5.17
N SER A 108 -5.37 -10.93 -5.88
CA SER A 108 -6.18 -9.97 -6.63
C SER A 108 -7.63 -10.40 -6.54
N THR A 109 -8.50 -9.52 -6.01
CA THR A 109 -9.93 -9.82 -5.84
C THR A 109 -10.79 -8.56 -5.96
N ASN A 110 -12.08 -8.75 -6.21
CA ASN A 110 -13.04 -7.65 -6.24
C ASN A 110 -13.60 -7.41 -4.84
N VAL A 111 -13.59 -6.15 -4.43
CA VAL A 111 -14.25 -5.66 -3.21
C VAL A 111 -15.57 -5.06 -3.63
N ILE A 112 -16.66 -5.68 -3.19
CA ILE A 112 -18.03 -5.31 -3.55
C ILE A 112 -18.80 -4.81 -2.33
N GLY A 113 -19.89 -4.06 -2.57
CA GLY A 113 -20.81 -3.65 -1.49
C GLY A 113 -20.35 -2.43 -0.68
N LEU A 114 -19.24 -1.78 -1.04
CA LEU A 114 -18.85 -0.52 -0.44
C LEU A 114 -19.76 0.61 -0.94
N LYS A 115 -20.10 1.54 -0.05
CA LYS A 115 -20.85 2.76 -0.40
C LYS A 115 -19.94 3.76 -1.09
N SER A 116 -20.44 4.48 -2.08
CA SER A 116 -19.73 5.58 -2.76
C SER A 116 -19.51 6.77 -1.81
N ASN A 117 -18.47 7.57 -2.06
CA ASN A 117 -18.10 8.76 -1.28
C ASN A 117 -18.04 8.51 0.24
N THR A 118 -17.66 7.31 0.65
CA THR A 118 -17.69 6.89 2.05
C THR A 118 -16.29 6.57 2.53
N LYS A 119 -15.96 7.03 3.74
CA LYS A 119 -14.66 6.76 4.36
C LYS A 119 -14.67 5.37 4.99
N TYR A 120 -13.67 4.56 4.62
CA TYR A 120 -13.43 3.22 5.17
C TYR A 120 -12.04 3.11 5.78
N GLU A 121 -11.89 2.24 6.76
CA GLU A 121 -10.61 1.64 7.13
C GLU A 121 -10.45 0.35 6.33
N LEU A 122 -9.39 0.25 5.53
CA LEU A 122 -8.87 -1.02 5.01
C LEU A 122 -7.81 -1.49 5.99
N ALA A 123 -7.95 -2.68 6.53
CA ALA A 123 -6.98 -3.31 7.43
C ALA A 123 -6.76 -4.78 7.06
N PHE A 124 -5.58 -5.30 7.38
CA PHE A 124 -5.23 -6.71 7.23
C PHE A 124 -4.14 -7.09 8.24
N TRP A 125 -4.01 -8.38 8.51
CA TRP A 125 -2.96 -8.92 9.36
C TRP A 125 -1.95 -9.69 8.55
N VAL A 126 -0.67 -9.55 8.90
CA VAL A 126 0.44 -10.22 8.21
C VAL A 126 1.51 -10.64 9.21
N ILE A 127 2.18 -11.74 8.90
CA ILE A 127 3.31 -12.26 9.69
C ILE A 127 4.42 -12.74 8.76
N ASN A 128 5.68 -12.44 9.08
CA ASN A 128 6.82 -13.10 8.46
C ASN A 128 6.90 -14.53 9.03
N LEU A 129 6.83 -15.53 8.18
CA LEU A 129 6.87 -16.94 8.57
C LEU A 129 8.28 -17.43 8.94
N CYS A 130 9.31 -16.74 8.45
CA CYS A 130 10.69 -17.21 8.58
C CYS A 130 11.30 -16.82 9.93
N LYS A 131 11.87 -17.80 10.63
CA LYS A 131 12.63 -17.59 11.87
C LYS A 131 13.98 -16.93 11.61
N PRO A 132 14.55 -16.20 12.56
CA PRO A 132 15.95 -15.79 12.51
C PRO A 132 16.87 -17.00 12.34
N THR A 133 17.71 -16.99 11.31
CA THR A 133 18.66 -18.09 11.07
C THR A 133 20.02 -17.55 10.58
N LYS A 134 21.10 -18.24 10.97
CA LYS A 134 22.45 -17.95 10.47
C LYS A 134 22.74 -18.58 9.10
N LYS A 135 21.84 -19.44 8.61
CA LYS A 135 22.00 -20.12 7.31
C LYS A 135 21.76 -19.21 6.11
N CYS A 136 21.25 -18.01 6.36
CA CYS A 136 20.81 -17.07 5.35
C CYS A 136 21.83 -15.94 5.19
N PRO A 137 22.75 -16.02 4.22
CA PRO A 137 23.79 -15.00 4.06
C PRO A 137 23.24 -13.67 3.50
N PHE A 138 22.12 -13.72 2.77
CA PHE A 138 21.45 -12.56 2.20
C PHE A 138 20.00 -12.51 2.70
N LEU A 139 19.79 -11.67 3.71
CA LEU A 139 18.47 -11.49 4.29
C LEU A 139 17.60 -10.69 3.33
N LEU A 140 16.55 -11.32 2.77
CA LEU A 140 15.43 -10.66 2.15
C LEU A 140 14.25 -10.74 3.13
N LEU A 141 13.53 -9.64 3.29
CA LEU A 141 12.35 -9.58 4.15
C LEU A 141 11.11 -9.33 3.29
N PRO A 142 9.93 -9.87 3.66
CA PRO A 142 8.71 -9.54 2.95
C PRO A 142 8.47 -8.04 2.99
N ASP A 143 8.15 -7.47 1.83
CA ASP A 143 7.72 -6.08 1.66
C ASP A 143 6.54 -6.08 0.72
N LEU A 144 5.36 -5.71 1.23
CA LEU A 144 4.11 -5.87 0.53
C LEU A 144 3.51 -4.51 0.17
N SER A 145 3.03 -4.39 -1.06
CA SER A 145 2.20 -3.27 -1.52
C SER A 145 0.76 -3.73 -1.67
N ILE A 146 -0.16 -3.00 -1.07
CA ILE A 146 -1.59 -3.25 -1.13
C ILE A 146 -2.26 -2.09 -1.83
N GLN A 147 -2.86 -2.36 -2.98
CA GLN A 147 -3.47 -1.38 -3.85
C GLN A 147 -4.97 -1.60 -3.93
N LEU A 148 -5.73 -0.53 -3.79
CA LEU A 148 -7.15 -0.51 -4.09
C LEU A 148 -7.36 0.28 -5.38
N GLN A 149 -7.96 -0.33 -6.37
CA GLN A 149 -8.10 0.22 -7.72
C GLN A 149 -9.58 0.33 -8.12
N THR A 150 -9.91 1.31 -8.97
CA THR A 150 -11.21 1.29 -9.67
C THR A 150 -11.20 0.21 -10.76
N PRO A 151 -12.37 -0.16 -11.34
CA PRO A 151 -12.43 -1.10 -12.47
C PRO A 151 -11.57 -0.67 -13.67
N GLU A 152 -11.37 0.62 -13.87
CA GLU A 152 -10.55 1.20 -14.94
C GLU A 152 -9.05 1.15 -14.61
N GLY A 153 -8.68 0.67 -13.42
CA GLY A 153 -7.29 0.55 -12.96
C GLY A 153 -6.73 1.80 -12.29
N ASN A 154 -7.54 2.84 -12.03
CA ASN A 154 -7.11 4.00 -11.26
C ASN A 154 -6.97 3.62 -9.78
N ILE A 155 -5.88 4.07 -9.15
CA ILE A 155 -5.62 3.72 -7.78
C ILE A 155 -6.31 4.69 -6.84
N VAL A 156 -7.08 4.11 -5.94
CA VAL A 156 -7.81 4.79 -4.86
C VAL A 156 -6.95 4.89 -3.60
N ALA A 157 -6.18 3.83 -3.33
CA ALA A 157 -5.28 3.77 -2.19
C ALA A 157 -4.10 2.84 -2.46
N ASN A 158 -2.99 3.11 -1.80
CA ASN A 158 -1.82 2.25 -1.75
C ASN A 158 -1.26 2.24 -0.33
N ILE A 159 -1.01 1.03 0.20
CA ILE A 159 -0.31 0.81 1.47
C ILE A 159 0.97 0.06 1.14
N VAL A 160 2.06 0.41 1.81
CA VAL A 160 3.29 -0.37 1.78
C VAL A 160 3.59 -0.80 3.22
N THR A 161 3.82 -2.09 3.45
CA THR A 161 4.10 -2.60 4.80
C THR A 161 5.47 -2.18 5.30
N GLY A 162 6.40 -1.92 4.37
CA GLY A 162 7.81 -1.97 4.67
C GLY A 162 8.29 -3.40 4.90
N GLU A 163 9.57 -3.54 5.19
CA GLU A 163 10.18 -4.83 5.50
C GLU A 163 9.60 -5.41 6.79
N LEU A 164 8.99 -6.60 6.68
CA LEU A 164 8.46 -7.33 7.82
C LEU A 164 9.59 -8.10 8.51
N PRO A 165 9.98 -7.74 9.76
CA PRO A 165 11.14 -8.32 10.41
C PRO A 165 10.92 -9.80 10.74
N ARG A 166 12.01 -10.56 10.78
CA ARG A 166 12.03 -11.87 11.40
C ARG A 166 12.12 -11.72 12.91
N VAL A 167 11.34 -12.48 13.63
CA VAL A 167 11.27 -12.47 15.09
C VAL A 167 11.43 -13.90 15.64
N ASP A 168 11.87 -14.04 16.88
CA ASP A 168 12.06 -15.37 17.49
C ASP A 168 10.74 -16.08 17.81
N GLN A 169 9.70 -15.29 18.08
CA GLN A 169 8.34 -15.78 18.32
C GLN A 169 7.40 -15.26 17.26
N PRO A 170 6.46 -16.04 16.74
CA PRO A 170 5.52 -15.61 15.71
C PRO A 170 4.69 -14.43 16.22
N GLN A 171 4.64 -13.36 15.42
CA GLN A 171 3.90 -12.16 15.78
C GLN A 171 3.15 -11.60 14.57
N TRP A 172 1.82 -11.62 14.63
CA TRP A 172 0.96 -10.96 13.68
C TRP A 172 1.03 -9.43 13.84
N THR A 173 1.13 -8.73 12.73
CA THR A 173 1.15 -7.26 12.67
C THR A 173 -0.01 -6.75 11.84
N GLN A 174 -0.79 -5.83 12.39
CA GLN A 174 -1.87 -5.19 11.65
C GLN A 174 -1.37 -3.99 10.86
N HIS A 175 -1.69 -3.96 9.59
CA HIS A 175 -1.54 -2.78 8.72
C HIS A 175 -2.91 -2.22 8.37
N ARG A 176 -3.03 -0.88 8.34
CA ARG A 176 -4.31 -0.22 8.06
C ARG A 176 -4.13 1.14 7.41
N VAL A 177 -5.12 1.53 6.60
CA VAL A 177 -5.22 2.86 6.00
C VAL A 177 -6.67 3.31 5.95
N PHE A 178 -6.88 4.62 6.03
CA PHE A 178 -8.19 5.21 5.75
C PHE A 178 -8.26 5.65 4.28
N ILE A 179 -9.32 5.24 3.61
CA ILE A 179 -9.59 5.54 2.21
C ILE A 179 -10.96 6.22 2.09
N THR A 180 -11.19 6.92 0.99
CA THR A 180 -12.53 7.37 0.60
C THR A 180 -12.87 6.76 -0.75
N THR A 181 -13.98 6.04 -0.82
CA THR A 181 -14.43 5.42 -2.06
C THR A 181 -14.84 6.46 -3.10
N PRO A 182 -14.59 6.23 -4.40
CA PRO A 182 -15.03 7.13 -5.48
C PRO A 182 -16.53 7.30 -5.53
N ALA A 183 -17.00 8.43 -6.11
CA ALA A 183 -18.41 8.70 -6.31
C ALA A 183 -19.08 7.73 -7.28
N SER A 184 -18.35 7.24 -8.27
CA SER A 184 -18.86 6.51 -9.43
C SER A 184 -18.73 4.99 -9.37
N SER A 185 -18.11 4.41 -8.33
CA SER A 185 -17.86 2.97 -8.28
C SER A 185 -18.25 2.35 -6.95
N SER A 186 -19.12 1.33 -6.99
CA SER A 186 -19.44 0.45 -5.86
C SER A 186 -18.57 -0.82 -5.82
N THR A 187 -17.77 -1.06 -6.85
CA THR A 187 -16.85 -2.19 -6.94
C THR A 187 -15.44 -1.65 -7.09
N LEU A 188 -14.54 -2.11 -6.25
CA LEU A 188 -13.12 -1.82 -6.30
C LEU A 188 -12.33 -3.12 -6.45
N ARG A 189 -11.13 -3.04 -6.97
CA ARG A 189 -10.22 -4.19 -7.07
C ARG A 189 -9.11 -4.05 -6.03
N LEU A 190 -9.00 -5.01 -5.15
CA LEU A 190 -7.86 -5.16 -4.25
C LEU A 190 -6.77 -5.95 -4.97
N VAL A 191 -5.55 -5.39 -5.01
CA VAL A 191 -4.36 -6.03 -5.58
C VAL A 191 -3.25 -5.97 -4.55
N MET A 192 -2.71 -7.13 -4.19
CA MET A 192 -1.60 -7.23 -3.23
C MET A 192 -0.37 -7.78 -3.93
N VAL A 193 0.74 -7.10 -3.74
CA VAL A 193 1.99 -7.35 -4.46
C VAL A 193 3.11 -7.59 -3.46
N ASN A 194 3.89 -8.65 -3.65
CA ASN A 194 5.18 -8.77 -2.99
C ASN A 194 6.24 -8.05 -3.83
N ASN A 195 6.87 -7.05 -3.23
CA ASN A 195 7.86 -6.19 -3.88
C ASN A 195 9.26 -6.84 -3.98
N VAL A 196 9.47 -7.96 -3.28
CA VAL A 196 10.78 -8.60 -3.14
C VAL A 196 10.79 -9.96 -3.84
N PRO A 197 11.84 -10.30 -4.63
CA PRO A 197 11.96 -11.63 -5.22
C PRO A 197 12.19 -12.70 -4.15
N SER A 198 12.03 -13.98 -4.52
CA SER A 198 12.32 -15.08 -3.60
C SER A 198 13.76 -15.03 -3.13
N GLY A 199 13.94 -15.41 -1.90
CA GLY A 199 15.23 -15.44 -1.26
C GLY A 199 15.09 -16.03 0.13
N CYS A 200 16.15 -15.95 0.86
CA CYS A 200 16.17 -16.54 2.19
C CYS A 200 15.39 -15.64 3.16
N GLY A 201 14.14 -16.01 3.47
CA GLY A 201 13.43 -15.48 4.62
C GLY A 201 12.38 -14.42 4.37
N ASN A 202 11.80 -14.42 3.21
CA ASN A 202 10.77 -13.47 2.83
C ASN A 202 9.39 -14.10 2.58
N ASP A 203 9.12 -15.24 3.22
CA ASP A 203 7.83 -15.89 3.18
C ASP A 203 6.92 -15.35 4.27
N PHE A 204 5.63 -15.28 3.99
CA PHE A 204 4.67 -14.64 4.89
C PHE A 204 3.32 -15.32 4.89
N ALA A 205 2.55 -15.07 5.95
CA ALA A 205 1.13 -15.36 5.97
C ALA A 205 0.32 -14.07 6.08
N LEU A 206 -0.89 -14.11 5.53
CA LEU A 206 -1.84 -13.01 5.51
C LEU A 206 -3.20 -13.50 5.99
N ASP A 207 -3.91 -12.64 6.76
CA ASP A 207 -5.25 -12.95 7.25
C ASP A 207 -6.09 -11.70 7.52
N ASP A 208 -7.41 -11.89 7.70
CA ASP A 208 -8.38 -10.88 8.14
C ASP A 208 -8.33 -9.56 7.36
N ILE A 209 -8.46 -9.61 6.05
CA ILE A 209 -8.59 -8.37 5.27
C ILE A 209 -10.01 -7.82 5.47
N THR A 210 -10.11 -6.62 6.03
CA THR A 210 -11.40 -6.02 6.39
C THR A 210 -11.57 -4.61 5.84
N PHE A 211 -12.82 -4.27 5.47
CA PHE A 211 -13.23 -2.91 5.16
C PHE A 211 -14.31 -2.48 6.14
N ARG A 212 -14.01 -1.49 6.98
CA ARG A 212 -14.92 -0.97 8.01
C ARG A 212 -15.25 0.49 7.75
N GLU A 213 -16.54 0.81 7.69
CA GLU A 213 -17.00 2.20 7.52
C GLU A 213 -16.58 3.05 8.73
N CYS A 214 -16.06 4.23 8.44
CA CYS A 214 -15.62 5.23 9.41
C CYS A 214 -16.69 6.33 9.51
N VAL A 215 -17.56 6.25 10.50
CA VAL A 215 -18.68 7.19 10.71
C VAL A 215 -18.27 8.29 11.67
N LYS A 216 -18.49 9.55 11.30
CA LYS A 216 -18.24 10.67 12.20
C LYS A 216 -19.17 10.58 13.42
N PRO A 217 -18.67 10.80 14.67
CA PRO A 217 -19.51 10.88 15.83
C PRO A 217 -20.55 12.00 15.63
N THR A 218 -21.83 11.66 15.75
CA THR A 218 -22.88 12.70 15.81
C THR A 218 -22.77 13.40 17.18
N PRO A 219 -22.67 14.73 17.24
CA PRO A 219 -22.70 15.41 18.52
C PRO A 219 -23.99 15.03 19.27
N PRO A 220 -23.95 14.85 20.61
CA PRO A 220 -25.14 14.56 21.36
C PRO A 220 -26.18 15.68 21.13
N VAL A 221 -27.35 15.30 20.66
CA VAL A 221 -28.49 16.22 20.53
C VAL A 221 -28.80 16.71 21.94
N THR A 222 -28.44 17.93 22.24
CA THR A 222 -28.84 18.60 23.49
C THR A 222 -30.34 18.81 23.38
N THR A 223 -31.13 17.92 23.97
CA THR A 223 -32.56 18.11 24.14
C THR A 223 -32.78 19.30 25.08
N ALA A 224 -33.10 20.44 24.49
CA ALA A 224 -33.59 21.57 25.28
C ALA A 224 -34.85 21.17 26.10
N PRO A 225 -35.02 21.67 27.31
CA PRO A 225 -36.17 21.30 28.12
C PRO A 225 -37.48 21.70 27.41
N LYS A 226 -38.37 20.72 27.22
CA LYS A 226 -39.72 20.97 26.70
C LYS A 226 -40.51 21.82 27.70
N THR A 227 -40.71 23.09 27.38
CA THR A 227 -41.77 23.89 27.99
C THR A 227 -43.10 23.41 27.43
N ASN A 228 -44.00 22.99 28.33
CA ASN A 228 -45.37 22.58 28.03
C ASN A 228 -46.16 23.73 27.44
N PRO A 229 -46.84 23.59 26.31
CA PRO A 229 -47.92 24.48 25.92
C PRO A 229 -49.27 23.83 26.23
N THR A 230 -50.12 24.64 26.84
CA THR A 230 -51.50 24.46 27.24
C THR A 230 -52.38 24.02 26.06
N LYS A 231 -53.30 23.11 26.36
CA LYS A 231 -54.38 22.58 25.52
C LYS A 231 -55.24 23.67 24.86
N LYS A 232 -55.48 23.56 23.56
CA LYS A 232 -56.77 23.91 22.92
C LYS A 232 -57.08 22.88 21.84
N GLN A 233 -58.30 22.33 21.90
CA GLN A 233 -58.92 21.34 21.04
C GLN A 233 -59.82 22.02 19.99
N PRO A 234 -60.53 21.29 19.09
CA PRO A 234 -60.15 21.11 17.69
C PRO A 234 -61.15 21.78 16.72
N ASN A 235 -60.83 21.82 15.46
CA ASN A 235 -61.91 21.94 14.43
C ASN A 235 -61.59 21.03 13.24
N ILE A 236 -62.60 20.22 12.92
CA ILE A 236 -62.66 19.20 11.89
C ILE A 236 -63.16 19.86 10.60
N SER A 237 -62.52 19.61 9.47
CA SER A 237 -63.21 19.59 8.18
C SER A 237 -62.53 18.63 7.19
N LYS A 238 -63.36 17.82 6.56
CA LYS A 238 -63.15 16.67 5.70
C LYS A 238 -62.89 17.10 4.23
N PRO A 239 -62.65 16.16 3.32
CA PRO A 239 -61.63 16.20 2.27
C PRO A 239 -62.21 16.54 0.85
N ALA A 240 -61.33 16.87 -0.07
CA ALA A 240 -61.65 16.91 -1.49
C ALA A 240 -60.61 16.13 -2.33
N THR A 241 -61.12 15.08 -2.93
CA THR A 241 -60.57 14.27 -3.99
C THR A 241 -60.43 15.04 -5.28
N LYS A 242 -59.28 14.91 -6.03
CA LYS A 242 -59.22 15.06 -7.53
C LYS A 242 -58.01 14.29 -8.01
N LYS A 243 -58.29 13.18 -8.65
CA LYS A 243 -58.30 12.83 -10.09
C LYS A 243 -56.90 12.80 -10.75
N VAL A 244 -56.52 11.59 -11.10
CA VAL A 244 -55.42 11.13 -11.95
C VAL A 244 -55.64 11.60 -13.40
N GLU A 245 -54.62 12.11 -14.06
CA GLU A 245 -54.46 12.10 -15.50
C GLU A 245 -53.05 11.75 -15.93
N ASN A 246 -53.00 10.80 -16.88
CA ASN A 246 -51.81 10.22 -17.50
C ASN A 246 -51.51 10.94 -18.81
N PRO A 247 -50.32 11.31 -19.16
CA PRO A 247 -50.00 11.65 -20.56
C PRO A 247 -48.97 10.73 -21.22
N GLN A 248 -49.46 10.10 -22.21
CA GLN A 248 -48.90 9.77 -23.53
C GLN A 248 -47.40 9.77 -23.79
N GLN A 249 -47.00 8.63 -24.34
CA GLN A 249 -45.78 8.35 -25.11
C GLN A 249 -45.58 9.34 -26.28
N LYS A 250 -44.33 9.81 -26.45
CA LYS A 250 -43.87 10.47 -27.68
C LYS A 250 -42.73 9.68 -28.31
N LYS A 251 -42.95 9.35 -29.59
CA LYS A 251 -42.12 8.63 -30.54
C LYS A 251 -40.69 9.18 -30.65
N ILE A 252 -39.73 8.25 -30.73
CA ILE A 252 -38.35 8.50 -31.11
C ILE A 252 -38.24 8.49 -32.65
N THR A 253 -37.65 9.53 -33.19
CA THR A 253 -37.31 9.63 -34.63
C THR A 253 -35.81 9.35 -34.77
N GLU A 254 -35.47 8.43 -35.67
CA GLU A 254 -34.12 8.09 -36.11
C GLU A 254 -33.35 9.33 -36.63
N ALA A 255 -32.10 9.48 -36.22
CA ALA A 255 -31.15 10.41 -36.81
C ALA A 255 -29.96 9.63 -37.42
N GLN A 256 -29.69 9.99 -38.63
CA GLN A 256 -28.84 9.37 -39.63
C GLN A 256 -27.34 9.35 -39.25
N VAL A 257 -26.70 8.27 -39.65
CA VAL A 257 -25.25 8.03 -39.64
C VAL A 257 -24.56 8.89 -40.70
N ILE A 258 -23.66 9.78 -40.30
CA ILE A 258 -22.75 10.49 -41.21
C ILE A 258 -21.37 9.85 -41.10
N LYS A 259 -20.88 9.22 -42.16
CA LYS A 259 -19.51 8.74 -42.33
C LYS A 259 -18.57 9.91 -42.68
N PRO A 260 -17.43 10.09 -42.03
CA PRO A 260 -16.41 11.00 -42.54
C PRO A 260 -15.53 10.30 -43.58
N LYS A 261 -15.32 11.01 -44.66
CA LYS A 261 -14.45 10.68 -45.79
C LYS A 261 -12.99 10.91 -45.41
N ILE A 262 -12.15 9.93 -45.64
CA ILE A 262 -10.70 10.02 -45.43
C ILE A 262 -10.08 10.56 -46.72
N ASP A 263 -9.47 11.73 -46.66
CA ASP A 263 -8.59 12.22 -47.71
C ASP A 263 -7.14 11.86 -47.37
N THR A 264 -6.57 11.04 -48.27
CA THR A 264 -5.18 10.59 -48.21
C THR A 264 -4.27 11.65 -48.82
N ALA A 265 -3.45 12.29 -47.97
CA ALA A 265 -2.31 13.06 -48.46
C ALA A 265 -1.02 12.53 -47.79
N SER A 266 -0.28 11.72 -48.54
CA SER A 266 1.05 11.28 -48.17
C SER A 266 2.02 12.46 -48.08
N LYS A 267 2.55 12.68 -46.84
CA LYS A 267 3.77 13.46 -46.68
C LYS A 267 4.79 12.56 -45.97
N THR A 268 5.75 12.07 -46.75
CA THR A 268 6.91 11.28 -46.27
C THR A 268 7.74 12.16 -45.36
N ILE A 269 7.65 11.94 -44.06
CA ILE A 269 8.60 12.45 -43.08
C ILE A 269 9.48 11.26 -42.68
N SER A 270 10.73 11.33 -43.06
CA SER A 270 11.76 10.41 -42.60
C SER A 270 11.98 10.62 -41.09
N VAL A 271 11.32 9.77 -40.30
CA VAL A 271 11.55 9.68 -38.86
C VAL A 271 12.80 8.81 -38.67
N ILE A 272 13.88 9.45 -38.26
CA ILE A 272 15.04 8.76 -37.67
C ILE A 272 14.50 8.06 -36.41
N LYS A 273 14.34 6.74 -36.52
CA LYS A 273 14.02 5.88 -35.39
C LYS A 273 15.23 5.83 -34.46
N GLN A 274 15.33 6.76 -33.49
CA GLN A 274 16.09 6.53 -32.29
C GLN A 274 15.37 5.40 -31.55
N SER A 275 16.09 4.30 -31.37
CA SER A 275 15.63 3.18 -30.53
C SER A 275 15.56 3.66 -29.10
N GLU A 276 14.39 4.15 -28.65
CA GLU A 276 14.11 4.36 -27.24
C GLU A 276 14.14 3.00 -26.55
N LYS A 277 15.17 2.73 -25.78
CA LYS A 277 15.17 1.62 -24.83
C LYS A 277 14.03 1.89 -23.84
N ILE A 278 12.99 1.07 -23.92
CA ILE A 278 11.80 1.17 -23.09
C ILE A 278 12.20 0.75 -21.66
N PHE A 279 12.18 1.69 -20.72
CA PHE A 279 12.29 1.37 -19.29
C PHE A 279 11.17 0.39 -18.89
N PRO A 280 11.41 -0.45 -17.85
CA PRO A 280 10.31 -1.18 -17.24
C PRO A 280 9.17 -0.22 -16.87
N PRO A 281 7.91 -0.68 -16.89
CA PRO A 281 6.80 0.17 -16.49
C PRO A 281 7.06 0.74 -15.09
N ALA A 282 6.89 2.05 -14.96
CA ALA A 282 7.17 2.74 -13.71
C ALA A 282 6.31 2.17 -12.57
N PRO A 283 6.91 1.85 -11.41
CA PRO A 283 6.18 1.50 -10.21
C PRO A 283 5.15 2.57 -9.84
N LEU A 284 4.14 2.15 -9.11
CA LEU A 284 2.99 2.98 -8.82
C LEU A 284 3.35 4.24 -8.06
N VAL A 285 4.20 4.14 -7.04
CA VAL A 285 4.67 5.28 -6.25
C VAL A 285 5.33 6.35 -7.11
N LEU A 286 6.00 5.96 -8.20
CA LEU A 286 6.60 6.88 -9.15
C LEU A 286 5.59 7.51 -10.12
N LYS A 287 4.42 6.87 -10.30
CA LYS A 287 3.32 7.41 -11.13
C LYS A 287 2.39 8.33 -10.35
N MET A 288 2.20 8.05 -9.06
CA MET A 288 1.22 8.78 -8.22
C MET A 288 1.79 10.04 -7.57
N ARG A 289 3.10 10.10 -7.39
CA ARG A 289 3.76 11.26 -6.80
C ARG A 289 4.44 12.08 -7.89
N GLU A 290 4.53 13.38 -7.68
CA GLU A 290 5.37 14.24 -8.52
C GLU A 290 6.83 13.82 -8.38
N ASN A 291 7.51 13.48 -9.48
CA ASN A 291 8.95 13.19 -9.48
C ASN A 291 9.72 14.49 -9.74
N ALA A 292 9.86 15.32 -8.73
CA ALA A 292 10.47 16.64 -8.85
C ALA A 292 11.97 16.54 -9.13
N LEU A 293 12.42 17.26 -10.15
CA LEU A 293 13.84 17.30 -10.53
C LEU A 293 14.67 18.04 -9.47
N ALA A 294 15.49 17.30 -8.71
CA ALA A 294 16.45 17.88 -7.76
C ALA A 294 17.74 18.29 -8.48
N ARG A 295 18.22 17.48 -9.41
CA ARG A 295 19.47 17.78 -10.16
C ARG A 295 19.49 17.08 -11.51
N LYS A 296 20.06 17.74 -12.51
CA LYS A 296 20.48 17.15 -13.79
C LYS A 296 22.00 17.18 -13.89
N ILE A 297 22.61 16.07 -14.24
CA ILE A 297 24.07 15.86 -14.31
C ILE A 297 24.42 15.29 -15.68
N GLU A 298 25.34 15.93 -16.36
CA GLU A 298 25.97 15.37 -17.56
C GLU A 298 27.23 14.59 -17.15
N THR A 299 27.32 13.33 -17.59
CA THR A 299 28.41 12.43 -17.21
C THR A 299 28.87 11.58 -18.37
N GLU A 300 30.04 10.99 -18.23
CA GLU A 300 30.55 9.94 -19.11
C GLU A 300 29.94 8.58 -18.72
N ALA A 301 30.03 7.61 -19.62
CA ALA A 301 29.67 6.22 -19.31
C ALA A 301 30.60 5.65 -18.23
N GLY A 302 30.07 4.80 -17.36
CA GLY A 302 30.81 4.20 -16.26
C GLY A 302 30.04 4.11 -14.97
N GLU A 303 30.73 3.85 -13.88
CA GLU A 303 30.12 3.74 -12.56
C GLU A 303 29.93 5.11 -11.91
N ILE A 304 28.75 5.30 -11.32
CA ILE A 304 28.42 6.44 -10.47
C ILE A 304 28.18 5.93 -9.05
N LYS A 305 28.96 6.44 -8.10
CA LYS A 305 28.76 6.17 -6.69
C LYS A 305 27.89 7.27 -6.08
N MET A 306 26.85 6.87 -5.34
CA MET A 306 26.01 7.77 -4.56
C MET A 306 26.09 7.41 -3.09
N GLU A 307 26.25 8.40 -2.22
CA GLU A 307 26.26 8.27 -0.76
C GLU A 307 25.20 9.19 -0.19
N ILE A 308 24.20 8.61 0.48
CA ILE A 308 23.03 9.34 0.98
C ILE A 308 23.08 9.38 2.49
N TYR A 309 22.91 10.56 3.05
CA TYR A 309 22.93 10.85 4.48
C TYR A 309 21.65 11.56 4.90
N ASP A 310 21.29 11.43 6.17
CA ASP A 310 20.34 12.36 6.79
C ASP A 310 20.92 13.79 6.77
N ASN A 311 20.11 14.78 6.38
CA ASN A 311 20.55 16.17 6.22
C ASN A 311 20.30 17.03 7.46
N GLY A 312 19.78 16.48 8.52
CA GLY A 312 19.36 17.25 9.67
C GLY A 312 19.48 16.48 10.98
N GLN A 313 18.47 16.64 11.79
CA GLN A 313 18.29 15.83 13.00
C GLN A 313 17.81 14.46 12.59
N ILE A 314 18.52 13.41 13.04
CA ILE A 314 18.11 12.04 12.79
C ILE A 314 16.77 11.78 13.49
N ASP A 315 15.71 11.82 12.75
CA ASP A 315 14.34 11.77 13.26
C ASP A 315 13.53 10.54 12.80
N GLY A 316 14.21 9.62 12.09
CA GLY A 316 13.65 8.36 11.65
C GLY A 316 13.19 8.33 10.21
N ASP A 317 13.65 9.27 9.39
CA ASP A 317 13.44 9.30 7.95
C ASP A 317 13.82 7.97 7.30
N THR A 318 12.95 7.45 6.44
CA THR A 318 13.12 6.20 5.69
C THR A 318 12.83 6.44 4.22
N VAL A 319 13.68 5.91 3.34
CA VAL A 319 13.60 6.13 1.89
C VAL A 319 13.75 4.84 1.09
N SER A 320 13.14 4.83 -0.10
CA SER A 320 13.38 3.84 -1.15
C SER A 320 13.97 4.52 -2.38
N ILE A 321 14.84 3.79 -3.11
CA ILE A 321 15.59 4.34 -4.23
C ILE A 321 15.36 3.49 -5.48
N TYR A 322 14.99 4.16 -6.55
CA TYR A 322 14.74 3.57 -7.86
C TYR A 322 15.75 4.07 -8.88
N HIS A 323 16.22 3.18 -9.75
CA HIS A 323 17.03 3.50 -10.93
C HIS A 323 16.28 3.02 -12.18
N ASN A 324 15.94 3.93 -13.08
CA ASN A 324 15.23 3.63 -14.32
C ASN A 324 13.95 2.79 -14.06
N ASN A 325 13.13 3.23 -13.11
CA ASN A 325 11.92 2.56 -12.61
C ASN A 325 12.15 1.23 -11.88
N THR A 326 13.36 0.75 -11.74
CA THR A 326 13.69 -0.47 -11.00
C THR A 326 14.07 -0.11 -9.56
N LEU A 327 13.44 -0.75 -8.58
CA LEU A 327 13.79 -0.60 -7.16
C LEU A 327 15.19 -1.18 -6.92
N ILE A 328 16.11 -0.36 -6.43
CA ILE A 328 17.49 -0.77 -6.12
C ILE A 328 17.80 -0.80 -4.62
N ARG A 329 17.04 -0.07 -3.83
CA ARG A 329 17.07 -0.10 -2.35
C ARG A 329 15.68 0.22 -1.82
N SER A 330 15.26 -0.46 -0.77
CA SER A 330 13.94 -0.33 -0.16
C SER A 330 14.06 0.01 1.32
N HIS A 331 13.19 0.89 1.81
CA HIS A 331 12.95 1.21 3.23
C HIS A 331 14.22 1.41 4.07
N ILE A 332 15.20 2.11 3.55
CA ILE A 332 16.45 2.35 4.25
C ILE A 332 16.30 3.57 5.16
N ARG A 333 16.57 3.37 6.44
CA ARG A 333 16.58 4.47 7.41
C ARG A 333 17.81 5.35 7.20
N LEU A 334 17.57 6.65 7.03
CA LEU A 334 18.62 7.66 6.96
C LEU A 334 19.34 7.81 8.30
N SER A 335 20.63 8.10 8.24
CA SER A 335 21.48 8.28 9.41
C SER A 335 22.72 9.10 9.07
N GLN A 336 23.61 9.31 10.04
CA GLN A 336 24.94 9.87 9.79
C GLN A 336 25.87 8.93 9.02
N LYS A 337 25.58 7.62 8.98
CA LYS A 337 26.33 6.68 8.14
C LYS A 337 25.72 6.71 6.74
N PRO A 338 26.55 6.79 5.67
CA PRO A 338 26.05 6.83 4.32
C PRO A 338 25.40 5.53 3.87
N ILE A 339 24.29 5.66 3.16
CA ILE A 339 23.77 4.60 2.30
C ILE A 339 24.54 4.68 1.00
N SER A 340 25.42 3.70 0.74
CA SER A 340 26.22 3.67 -0.50
C SER A 340 25.51 2.85 -1.57
N ILE A 341 25.38 3.46 -2.77
CA ILE A 341 24.78 2.86 -3.96
C ILE A 341 25.71 3.11 -5.14
N THR A 342 25.91 2.10 -5.97
CA THR A 342 26.61 2.23 -7.23
C THR A 342 25.66 1.85 -8.37
N ILE A 343 25.56 2.71 -9.38
CA ILE A 343 24.86 2.42 -10.64
C ILE A 343 25.82 2.48 -11.80
N SER A 344 25.54 1.70 -12.84
CA SER A 344 26.31 1.74 -14.09
C SER A 344 25.54 2.54 -15.14
N ILE A 345 26.21 3.51 -15.74
CA ILE A 345 25.70 4.29 -16.87
C ILE A 345 26.12 3.58 -18.16
N ASP A 346 25.16 2.94 -18.80
CA ASP A 346 25.35 2.21 -20.07
C ASP A 346 25.51 3.21 -21.22
N PRO A 347 26.60 3.15 -22.02
CA PRO A 347 26.77 4.01 -23.18
C PRO A 347 25.68 3.85 -24.24
N ALA A 348 24.99 2.70 -24.28
CA ALA A 348 23.84 2.47 -25.15
C ALA A 348 22.56 3.17 -24.70
N GLN A 349 22.53 3.73 -23.47
CA GLN A 349 21.40 4.43 -22.89
C GLN A 349 21.83 5.84 -22.49
N SER A 350 21.37 6.85 -23.22
CA SER A 350 21.80 8.23 -23.02
C SER A 350 21.16 8.94 -21.82
N HIS A 351 20.15 8.32 -21.19
CA HIS A 351 19.35 8.93 -20.13
C HIS A 351 19.12 7.94 -18.99
N HIS A 352 19.44 8.33 -17.76
CA HIS A 352 19.21 7.55 -16.55
C HIS A 352 18.55 8.42 -15.50
N GLU A 353 17.60 7.85 -14.77
CA GLU A 353 16.90 8.51 -13.67
C GLU A 353 17.11 7.76 -12.35
N VAL A 354 17.49 8.48 -11.31
CA VAL A 354 17.47 7.98 -9.93
C VAL A 354 16.42 8.75 -9.18
N ILE A 355 15.43 8.02 -8.62
CA ILE A 355 14.32 8.63 -7.88
C ILE A 355 14.36 8.13 -6.45
N MET A 356 14.37 9.07 -5.50
CA MET A 356 14.27 8.82 -4.09
C MET A 356 12.85 9.10 -3.61
N VAL A 357 12.26 8.10 -2.98
CA VAL A 357 10.90 8.11 -2.44
C VAL A 357 10.98 8.14 -0.92
N ALA A 358 10.32 9.11 -0.27
CA ALA A 358 10.11 9.07 1.17
C ALA A 358 9.07 8.01 1.52
N GLU A 359 9.43 7.06 2.37
CA GLU A 359 8.53 6.04 2.89
C GLU A 359 7.81 6.50 4.16
N ASN A 360 8.45 7.40 4.89
CA ASN A 360 7.87 8.17 5.98
C ASN A 360 8.46 9.59 5.98
N LEU A 361 7.98 10.45 6.86
CA LEU A 361 8.45 11.84 7.01
C LEU A 361 9.20 12.08 8.32
N GLY A 362 9.66 11.02 8.98
CA GLY A 362 10.30 11.12 10.29
C GLY A 362 9.39 11.75 11.34
N SER A 363 10.01 12.32 12.37
CA SER A 363 9.29 13.12 13.38
C SER A 363 9.18 14.60 12.97
N ILE A 364 9.97 15.04 11.99
CA ILE A 364 10.09 16.45 11.55
C ILE A 364 9.97 16.54 10.03
N PRO A 365 8.76 16.60 9.46
CA PRO A 365 8.57 16.75 8.02
C PRO A 365 9.17 18.03 7.44
N PRO A 366 9.61 18.01 6.17
CA PRO A 366 9.64 16.90 5.22
C PRO A 366 10.82 15.95 5.43
N ASN A 367 10.78 14.74 4.81
CA ASN A 367 11.94 13.85 4.73
C ASN A 367 13.05 14.55 3.93
N THR A 368 14.21 14.75 4.56
CA THR A 368 15.33 15.48 3.97
C THR A 368 16.63 14.68 4.04
N SER A 369 17.40 14.75 2.96
CA SER A 369 18.71 14.10 2.89
C SER A 369 19.68 14.88 2.02
N ILE A 370 20.96 14.52 2.16
CA ILE A 370 22.01 14.97 1.28
C ILE A 370 22.55 13.78 0.50
N MET A 371 22.61 13.90 -0.81
CA MET A 371 23.17 12.88 -1.71
C MET A 371 24.48 13.38 -2.28
N ILE A 372 25.57 12.69 -1.95
CA ILE A 372 26.87 12.90 -2.53
C ILE A 372 27.02 11.97 -3.74
N ILE A 373 27.18 12.56 -4.91
CA ILE A 373 27.28 11.82 -6.18
C ILE A 373 28.71 11.96 -6.69
N THR A 374 29.39 10.84 -6.88
CA THR A 374 30.75 10.80 -7.43
C THR A 374 30.72 10.10 -8.79
N THR A 375 31.06 10.84 -9.83
CA THR A 375 31.31 10.36 -11.19
C THR A 375 32.81 10.21 -11.43
N ALA A 376 33.22 9.71 -12.59
CA ALA A 376 34.64 9.58 -12.93
C ALA A 376 35.40 10.92 -12.86
N SER A 377 34.74 12.02 -13.19
CA SER A 377 35.37 13.36 -13.32
C SER A 377 34.97 14.37 -12.27
N ASN A 378 33.83 14.18 -11.59
CA ASN A 378 33.26 15.20 -10.71
C ASN A 378 32.59 14.62 -9.48
N ARG A 379 32.47 15.46 -8.43
CA ARG A 379 31.70 15.19 -7.24
C ARG A 379 30.63 16.26 -7.06
N TYR A 380 29.40 15.84 -6.84
CA TYR A 380 28.27 16.73 -6.65
C TYR A 380 27.62 16.49 -5.28
N GLU A 381 27.10 17.55 -4.72
CA GLU A 381 26.30 17.53 -3.51
C GLU A 381 24.88 17.96 -3.88
N VAL A 382 23.88 17.14 -3.57
CA VAL A 382 22.50 17.36 -3.95
C VAL A 382 21.63 17.27 -2.70
N PHE A 383 20.97 18.37 -2.37
CA PHE A 383 19.95 18.39 -1.32
C PHE A 383 18.68 17.78 -1.86
N ILE A 384 18.16 16.82 -1.12
CA ILE A 384 16.97 16.06 -1.45
C ILE A 384 15.88 16.39 -0.42
N SER A 385 14.67 16.66 -0.90
CA SER A 385 13.48 16.80 -0.07
C SER A 385 12.33 16.05 -0.71
N SER A 386 11.71 15.15 0.04
CA SER A 386 10.61 14.31 -0.39
C SER A 386 9.44 14.39 0.59
N THR A 387 8.22 14.22 0.08
CA THR A 387 6.98 14.20 0.86
C THR A 387 6.12 13.02 0.44
N GLU A 388 4.94 12.85 1.05
CA GLU A 388 3.96 11.84 0.62
C GLU A 388 3.42 12.07 -0.80
N GLN A 389 3.51 13.30 -1.34
CA GLN A 389 3.03 13.67 -2.67
C GLN A 389 4.15 13.90 -3.68
N LYS A 390 5.41 13.97 -3.19
CA LYS A 390 6.54 14.42 -4.02
C LYS A 390 7.79 13.58 -3.75
N ASN A 391 8.28 12.92 -4.78
CA ASN A 391 9.58 12.26 -4.81
C ASN A 391 10.67 13.23 -5.30
N ALA A 392 11.92 12.94 -5.02
CA ALA A 392 13.04 13.68 -5.58
C ALA A 392 13.74 12.87 -6.67
N LYS A 393 14.03 13.50 -7.82
CA LYS A 393 14.64 12.88 -8.98
C LYS A 393 15.99 13.52 -9.32
N VAL A 394 17.00 12.68 -9.55
CA VAL A 394 18.28 13.06 -10.13
C VAL A 394 18.38 12.41 -11.51
N VAL A 395 18.73 13.19 -12.51
CA VAL A 395 18.88 12.75 -13.91
C VAL A 395 20.34 12.75 -14.30
N PHE A 396 20.77 11.69 -14.95
CA PHE A 396 22.11 11.57 -15.56
C PHE A 396 21.94 11.41 -17.06
N ASP A 397 22.50 12.38 -17.81
CA ASP A 397 22.59 12.33 -19.26
C ASP A 397 24.02 12.09 -19.68
N LEU A 398 24.23 11.22 -20.66
CA LEU A 398 25.55 11.01 -21.25
C LEU A 398 26.01 12.26 -22.01
N LYS A 399 27.23 12.67 -21.76
CA LYS A 399 27.92 13.67 -22.59
C LYS A 399 28.03 13.15 -24.02
N LYS A 400 27.67 14.00 -24.97
CA LYS A 400 27.80 13.74 -26.40
C LYS A 400 29.22 13.92 -26.84
#